data_97c70f6a0e8cf743aa84464615d06adf
#
_entry.id   97c70f6a0e8cf743aa84464615d06adf
#
_cell.length_a   1.000
_cell.length_b   1.000
_cell.length_c   1.000
_cell.angle_alpha   90.00
_cell.angle_beta   90.00
_cell.angle_gamma   90.00
#
_symmetry.space_group_name_H-M   'P 1'
#
loop_
_entity.id
_entity.type
_entity.pdbx_description
1 polymer ?
#
loop_
_entity_poly.entity_id
_entity_poly.type
_entity_poly.pdbx_seq_one_letter_code
_entity_poly.pdbx_strand_id
1 'polypeptide(L)'
;MSHRTLKTLRTPLAACMLVALVAPGTAFAQSGKGHSAREQALEARVMELERQVQLLLSSQQQQQSQISQTQQAVTEVRTVQAEQKPAVPAGKQPIQVTTLTPGATPGTTVKIGGFIKADFLATQTGDGQLADDATGRALYLPGQTPVAGAGGSGERSDVDYNAHAKFSRFNLGIDNVSQSGDKAGAFFEMDFFGNALGNQTATNTYGVTLRHAYMYWNNWMAGQTWTNFMDAAALPEAADFVGPTDGVVFVRQAQIRYTNGGLSVALENPETTTLTGTRNPVTGAWTNASANSDRGSLPDLTVRYGWKGDWGTFGVAGLVRQLKVDNQVSGADADTMAGGLTLGGKWVMGETDTLHYQLTGGEGISRYIGLGITADTAYDAARDDLATTGVLAGYVGWRHAFTPKLRTNLIYARSDYDNDGTLGPLVTRSVQSIRGNVFYTPMPKVDVGAELMYGVREIEDGRKGDISRVQFTTKYSF
;
A
#
# COMPACT_ATOMS: atom_id res chain seq x y z
N MET A 1 49.38 34.69 21.19
CA MET A 1 48.69 35.00 19.94
C MET A 1 47.47 34.11 19.86
N SER A 2 46.31 34.74 19.98
CA SER A 2 45.01 34.10 20.21
C SER A 2 44.38 33.72 18.87
N HIS A 3 44.04 32.48 18.68
CA HIS A 3 43.09 32.05 17.63
C HIS A 3 41.71 31.92 18.19
N ARG A 4 40.85 32.89 17.87
CA ARG A 4 39.40 32.87 18.10
C ARG A 4 38.78 31.92 17.08
N THR A 5 38.21 30.81 17.56
CA THR A 5 37.28 29.97 16.83
C THR A 5 35.94 30.66 16.75
N LEU A 6 35.51 31.00 15.56
CA LEU A 6 34.14 31.43 15.25
C LEU A 6 33.20 30.20 15.42
N LYS A 7 32.39 30.23 16.47
CA LYS A 7 31.18 29.39 16.57
C LYS A 7 30.12 29.97 15.63
N THR A 8 29.89 29.31 14.52
CA THR A 8 28.72 29.58 13.68
C THR A 8 27.47 29.18 14.45
N LEU A 9 26.66 30.16 14.82
CA LEU A 9 25.27 29.95 15.30
C LEU A 9 24.46 29.36 14.14
N ARG A 10 24.15 28.08 14.22
CA ARG A 10 23.06 27.47 13.47
C ARG A 10 21.77 27.68 14.27
N THR A 11 21.07 28.77 14.05
CA THR A 11 19.69 28.92 14.52
C THR A 11 18.80 28.10 13.61
N PRO A 12 17.96 27.19 14.15
CA PRO A 12 16.98 26.51 13.32
C PRO A 12 15.81 27.49 13.06
N LEU A 13 15.73 28.00 11.85
CA LEU A 13 14.56 28.79 11.37
C LEU A 13 13.22 28.03 11.52
N ALA A 14 13.26 26.72 11.70
CA ALA A 14 12.09 25.89 11.92
C ALA A 14 11.45 26.05 13.32
N ALA A 15 12.22 26.45 14.34
CA ALA A 15 11.68 26.57 15.69
C ALA A 15 10.87 27.86 15.92
N CYS A 16 11.11 28.91 15.14
CA CYS A 16 10.36 30.17 15.29
C CYS A 16 8.98 30.17 14.63
N MET A 17 8.71 29.26 13.65
CA MET A 17 7.38 29.18 13.05
C MET A 17 6.37 28.32 13.86
N LEU A 18 6.83 27.45 14.74
CA LEU A 18 5.95 26.61 15.56
C LEU A 18 5.33 27.32 16.77
N VAL A 19 5.89 28.46 17.21
CA VAL A 19 5.39 29.19 18.39
C VAL A 19 4.28 30.19 18.02
N ALA A 20 4.13 30.54 16.75
CA ALA A 20 3.08 31.48 16.31
C ALA A 20 1.70 30.82 16.04
N LEU A 21 1.61 29.48 16.11
CA LEU A 21 0.39 28.73 15.75
C LEU A 21 -0.41 28.18 16.95
N VAL A 22 0.00 28.47 18.18
CA VAL A 22 -0.73 28.03 19.38
C VAL A 22 -1.03 29.24 20.28
N ALA A 23 -1.83 30.19 19.76
CA ALA A 23 -2.53 31.14 20.61
C ALA A 23 -4.05 31.02 20.32
N PRO A 24 -4.89 30.65 21.31
CA PRO A 24 -6.32 30.65 21.13
C PRO A 24 -6.79 32.12 21.03
N GLY A 25 -7.16 32.54 19.84
CA GLY A 25 -7.78 33.82 19.62
C GLY A 25 -9.16 33.89 20.28
N THR A 26 -9.25 34.64 21.36
CA THR A 26 -10.54 35.05 21.92
C THR A 26 -11.24 35.98 20.92
N ALA A 27 -12.43 35.56 20.50
CA ALA A 27 -13.31 36.35 19.68
C ALA A 27 -13.74 37.61 20.41
N PHE A 28 -13.38 38.77 19.89
CA PHE A 28 -14.13 40.01 20.14
C PHE A 28 -14.91 40.37 18.86
N ALA A 29 -16.19 40.27 18.99
CA ALA A 29 -17.10 40.86 18.02
C ALA A 29 -17.07 42.38 18.12
N GLN A 30 -16.74 43.07 17.02
CA GLN A 30 -17.17 44.45 16.81
C GLN A 30 -17.29 44.77 15.31
N SER A 31 -18.50 45.04 14.96
CA SER A 31 -19.09 45.86 13.90
C SER A 31 -18.25 46.37 12.71
N GLY A 32 -18.65 45.95 11.56
CA GLY A 32 -18.96 46.81 10.40
C GLY A 32 -17.83 47.61 9.77
N LYS A 33 -17.15 47.03 8.77
CA LYS A 33 -16.77 47.68 7.51
C LYS A 33 -16.44 46.56 6.53
N GLY A 34 -17.05 46.61 5.34
CA GLY A 34 -16.84 45.59 4.31
C GLY A 34 -15.37 45.48 3.95
N HIS A 35 -14.84 44.31 4.17
CA HIS A 35 -13.50 43.93 3.68
C HIS A 35 -13.46 44.07 2.17
N SER A 36 -12.41 44.71 1.61
CA SER A 36 -12.24 44.80 0.17
C SER A 36 -12.08 43.42 -0.43
N ALA A 37 -12.54 43.19 -1.65
CA ALA A 37 -12.39 41.89 -2.35
C ALA A 37 -10.93 41.41 -2.38
N ARG A 38 -9.98 42.32 -2.20
CA ARG A 38 -8.54 42.04 -2.13
C ARG A 38 -8.11 41.46 -0.77
N GLU A 39 -8.73 41.86 0.33
CA GLU A 39 -8.48 41.32 1.67
C GLU A 39 -9.06 39.92 1.79
N GLN A 40 -10.26 39.68 1.28
CA GLN A 40 -10.88 38.37 1.24
C GLN A 40 -10.05 37.40 0.37
N ALA A 41 -9.51 37.87 -0.76
CA ALA A 41 -8.61 37.03 -1.61
C ALA A 41 -7.24 36.78 -0.94
N LEU A 42 -6.75 37.73 -0.10
CA LEU A 42 -5.52 37.52 0.68
C LEU A 42 -5.74 36.52 1.82
N GLU A 43 -6.85 36.64 2.56
CA GLU A 43 -7.22 35.71 3.63
C GLU A 43 -7.44 34.30 3.11
N ALA A 44 -8.13 34.14 1.97
CA ALA A 44 -8.28 32.86 1.31
C ALA A 44 -6.92 32.26 0.87
N ARG A 45 -6.00 33.14 0.42
CA ARG A 45 -4.65 32.69 0.00
C ARG A 45 -3.73 32.38 1.19
N VAL A 46 -3.91 33.08 2.33
CA VAL A 46 -3.23 32.79 3.59
C VAL A 46 -3.73 31.45 4.16
N MET A 47 -5.05 31.22 4.20
CA MET A 47 -5.62 29.94 4.62
C MET A 47 -5.18 28.78 3.71
N GLU A 48 -5.07 29.02 2.41
CA GLU A 48 -4.57 27.99 1.47
C GLU A 48 -3.07 27.73 1.66
N LEU A 49 -2.26 28.77 1.92
CA LEU A 49 -0.84 28.63 2.24
C LEU A 49 -0.60 27.96 3.59
N GLU A 50 -1.40 28.30 4.61
CA GLU A 50 -1.36 27.65 5.92
C GLU A 50 -1.74 26.17 5.81
N ARG A 51 -2.72 25.84 4.98
CA ARG A 51 -3.11 24.47 4.66
C ARG A 51 -1.98 23.74 3.93
N GLN A 52 -1.34 24.36 2.93
CA GLN A 52 -0.20 23.80 2.20
C GLN A 52 1.03 23.61 3.11
N VAL A 53 1.29 24.53 4.02
CA VAL A 53 2.37 24.43 5.02
C VAL A 53 2.07 23.31 6.02
N GLN A 54 0.83 23.14 6.47
CA GLN A 54 0.44 21.99 7.30
C GLN A 54 0.54 20.70 6.51
N LEU A 55 0.18 20.68 5.24
CA LEU A 55 0.33 19.55 4.34
C LEU A 55 1.81 19.19 4.10
N LEU A 56 2.69 20.16 3.99
CA LEU A 56 4.14 19.95 3.86
C LEU A 56 4.80 19.54 5.18
N LEU A 57 4.39 20.10 6.30
CA LEU A 57 4.85 19.69 7.64
C LEU A 57 4.44 18.25 7.95
N SER A 58 3.35 17.81 7.37
CA SER A 58 2.83 16.46 7.54
C SER A 58 3.51 15.40 6.65
N SER A 59 4.25 15.78 5.60
CA SER A 59 4.90 14.82 4.70
C SER A 59 6.28 14.32 5.15
N GLN A 60 6.82 14.91 6.20
CA GLN A 60 8.21 14.69 6.61
C GLN A 60 8.44 13.56 7.62
N GLN A 61 7.43 13.11 8.29
CA GLN A 61 7.61 12.32 9.52
C GLN A 61 7.56 10.79 9.35
N GLN A 62 7.03 10.32 8.25
CA GLN A 62 6.84 8.89 8.00
C GLN A 62 8.06 8.20 7.38
N GLN A 63 8.92 8.98 6.81
CA GLN A 63 10.14 8.45 6.21
C GLN A 63 11.06 7.84 7.25
N GLN A 64 11.13 8.45 8.41
CA GLN A 64 12.01 7.96 9.46
C GLN A 64 11.47 6.67 10.09
N SER A 65 10.15 6.47 10.15
CA SER A 65 9.60 5.20 10.62
C SER A 65 9.79 4.08 9.60
N GLN A 66 9.68 4.35 8.30
CA GLN A 66 10.02 3.33 7.29
C GLN A 66 11.54 3.13 7.15
N ILE A 67 12.33 4.19 7.28
CA ILE A 67 13.79 4.05 7.33
C ILE A 67 14.19 3.33 8.62
N SER A 68 13.57 3.63 9.76
CA SER A 68 13.83 2.90 10.99
C SER A 68 13.26 1.48 10.93
N GLN A 69 12.11 1.24 10.31
CA GLN A 69 11.58 -0.10 10.05
C GLN A 69 12.45 -0.87 9.05
N THR A 70 12.91 -0.22 7.99
CA THR A 70 13.86 -0.82 7.05
C THR A 70 15.22 -1.02 7.70
N GLN A 71 15.71 -0.08 8.52
CA GLN A 71 16.95 -0.24 9.28
C GLN A 71 16.83 -1.29 10.38
N GLN A 72 15.65 -1.49 10.95
CA GLN A 72 15.42 -2.52 11.95
C GLN A 72 15.19 -3.89 11.32
N ALA A 73 14.47 -3.98 10.21
CA ALA A 73 14.45 -5.21 9.40
C ALA A 73 15.85 -5.58 8.89
N VAL A 74 16.65 -4.59 8.52
CA VAL A 74 18.07 -4.78 8.15
C VAL A 74 18.93 -5.10 9.39
N THR A 75 18.62 -4.60 10.57
CA THR A 75 19.34 -4.92 11.81
C THR A 75 18.92 -6.28 12.35
N GLU A 76 17.63 -6.66 12.27
CA GLU A 76 17.16 -8.03 12.54
C GLU A 76 17.76 -9.04 11.55
N VAL A 77 17.79 -8.71 10.26
CA VAL A 77 18.48 -9.53 9.26
C VAL A 77 19.99 -9.57 9.55
N ARG A 78 20.61 -8.50 10.04
CA ARG A 78 22.02 -8.49 10.43
C ARG A 78 22.30 -9.26 11.71
N THR A 79 21.45 -9.22 12.74
CA THR A 79 21.63 -10.03 13.95
C THR A 79 21.39 -11.50 13.67
N VAL A 80 20.37 -11.85 12.90
CA VAL A 80 20.15 -13.22 12.43
C VAL A 80 21.26 -13.70 11.47
N GLN A 81 21.83 -12.82 10.64
CA GLN A 81 22.99 -13.15 9.79
C GLN A 81 24.32 -13.18 10.57
N ALA A 82 24.49 -12.43 11.66
CA ALA A 82 25.67 -12.48 12.51
C ALA A 82 25.74 -13.75 13.37
N GLU A 83 24.56 -14.30 13.73
CA GLU A 83 24.46 -15.59 14.44
C GLU A 83 24.55 -16.81 13.53
N GLN A 84 24.33 -16.63 12.21
CA GLN A 84 24.44 -17.69 11.20
C GLN A 84 25.61 -17.43 10.24
N LYS A 85 26.85 -17.34 10.76
CA LYS A 85 28.02 -17.41 9.89
C LYS A 85 28.04 -18.77 9.17
N PRO A 86 27.73 -18.88 7.87
CA PRO A 86 28.19 -20.04 7.09
C PRO A 86 29.71 -20.03 7.18
N ALA A 87 30.32 -21.18 7.37
CA ALA A 87 31.76 -21.34 7.22
C ALA A 87 32.13 -21.03 5.76
N VAL A 88 32.36 -19.76 5.44
CA VAL A 88 32.90 -19.35 4.15
C VAL A 88 34.37 -19.71 4.19
N PRO A 89 34.88 -20.48 3.21
CA PRO A 89 36.30 -20.79 3.13
C PRO A 89 37.12 -19.50 3.16
N ALA A 90 38.16 -19.46 3.98
CA ALA A 90 39.04 -18.30 4.11
C ALA A 90 39.56 -17.87 2.72
N GLY A 91 39.20 -16.66 2.28
CA GLY A 91 39.66 -16.07 1.01
C GLY A 91 38.55 -15.61 0.05
N LYS A 92 37.26 -15.90 0.30
CA LYS A 92 36.18 -15.37 -0.55
C LYS A 92 35.21 -14.51 0.29
N GLN A 93 35.35 -13.19 0.19
CA GLN A 93 34.34 -12.27 0.74
C GLN A 93 33.08 -12.29 -0.14
N PRO A 94 31.86 -12.26 0.44
CA PRO A 94 30.65 -12.12 -0.33
C PRO A 94 30.70 -10.82 -1.15
N ILE A 95 30.27 -10.87 -2.41
CA ILE A 95 30.20 -9.73 -3.35
C ILE A 95 29.44 -8.53 -2.75
N GLN A 96 28.59 -8.76 -1.77
CA GLN A 96 27.80 -7.74 -1.06
C GLN A 96 28.62 -6.70 -0.27
N VAL A 97 29.93 -6.87 -0.09
CA VAL A 97 30.81 -5.98 0.67
C VAL A 97 31.79 -5.23 -0.24
N THR A 98 31.77 -5.47 -1.55
CA THR A 98 32.71 -4.85 -2.48
C THR A 98 32.14 -3.51 -2.96
N THR A 99 32.95 -2.45 -2.91
CA THR A 99 32.63 -1.16 -3.55
C THR A 99 32.55 -1.37 -5.06
N LEU A 100 31.34 -1.44 -5.61
CA LEU A 100 31.10 -1.73 -7.04
C LEU A 100 31.35 -0.54 -7.96
N THR A 101 31.52 0.68 -7.41
CA THR A 101 31.71 1.90 -8.18
C THR A 101 33.05 2.54 -7.85
N PRO A 102 34.05 2.50 -8.78
CA PRO A 102 35.24 3.31 -8.66
C PRO A 102 34.85 4.79 -8.57
N GLY A 103 35.30 5.49 -7.54
CA GLY A 103 34.97 6.90 -7.31
C GLY A 103 33.70 7.15 -6.48
N ALA A 104 33.12 6.14 -5.87
CA ALA A 104 32.06 6.34 -4.88
C ALA A 104 32.59 7.17 -3.69
N THR A 105 31.76 8.07 -3.19
CA THR A 105 32.05 8.86 -2.00
C THR A 105 32.34 7.93 -0.81
N PRO A 106 33.39 8.18 0.01
CA PRO A 106 33.62 7.39 1.22
C PRO A 106 32.36 7.28 2.09
N GLY A 107 32.08 6.09 2.63
CA GLY A 107 30.86 5.81 3.40
C GLY A 107 29.66 5.34 2.56
N THR A 108 29.80 5.17 1.25
CA THR A 108 28.77 4.61 0.38
C THR A 108 28.72 3.08 0.51
N THR A 109 27.52 2.54 0.74
CA THR A 109 27.22 1.11 0.76
C THR A 109 26.23 0.76 -0.33
N VAL A 110 26.53 -0.28 -1.13
CA VAL A 110 25.60 -0.82 -2.13
C VAL A 110 25.09 -2.16 -1.65
N LYS A 111 23.78 -2.36 -1.71
CA LYS A 111 23.07 -3.59 -1.30
C LYS A 111 22.31 -4.13 -2.50
N ILE A 112 22.52 -5.38 -2.81
CA ILE A 112 21.75 -6.12 -3.81
C ILE A 112 20.99 -7.22 -3.08
N GLY A 113 19.72 -7.38 -3.36
CA GLY A 113 18.89 -8.38 -2.74
C GLY A 113 17.70 -8.74 -3.60
N GLY A 114 16.93 -9.69 -3.10
CA GLY A 114 15.75 -10.16 -3.80
C GLY A 114 15.43 -11.61 -3.50
N PHE A 115 14.59 -12.19 -4.35
CA PHE A 115 14.28 -13.61 -4.29
C PHE A 115 13.78 -14.12 -5.64
N ILE A 116 14.01 -15.39 -5.90
CA ILE A 116 13.30 -16.14 -6.93
C ILE A 116 12.15 -16.88 -6.26
N LYS A 117 10.95 -16.74 -6.82
CA LYS A 117 9.73 -17.39 -6.33
C LYS A 117 9.01 -18.07 -7.47
N ALA A 118 8.64 -19.33 -7.28
CA ALA A 118 7.78 -20.05 -8.19
C ALA A 118 6.50 -20.47 -7.47
N ASP A 119 5.37 -20.24 -8.11
CA ASP A 119 4.03 -20.53 -7.61
C ASP A 119 3.33 -21.51 -8.54
N PHE A 120 2.61 -22.47 -7.95
CA PHE A 120 1.78 -23.48 -8.61
C PHE A 120 0.40 -23.40 -7.99
N LEU A 121 -0.61 -23.09 -8.79
CA LEU A 121 -1.96 -22.82 -8.33
C LEU A 121 -2.95 -23.77 -8.98
N ALA A 122 -3.89 -24.29 -8.20
CA ALA A 122 -5.10 -24.95 -8.65
C ALA A 122 -6.30 -24.18 -8.13
N THR A 123 -7.12 -23.64 -9.03
CA THR A 123 -8.23 -22.73 -8.70
C THR A 123 -9.53 -23.27 -9.25
N GLN A 124 -10.60 -23.19 -8.47
CA GLN A 124 -11.97 -23.49 -8.88
C GLN A 124 -12.91 -22.39 -8.39
N THR A 125 -13.89 -22.00 -9.20
CA THR A 125 -14.89 -20.99 -8.88
C THR A 125 -16.29 -21.59 -8.95
N GLY A 126 -17.22 -21.06 -8.15
CA GLY A 126 -18.59 -21.55 -8.06
C GLY A 126 -19.47 -21.16 -9.24
N ASP A 127 -19.23 -19.99 -9.85
CA ASP A 127 -20.17 -19.36 -10.79
C ASP A 127 -19.52 -19.00 -12.15
N GLY A 128 -18.66 -19.84 -12.69
CA GLY A 128 -17.99 -19.63 -13.98
C GLY A 128 -16.49 -19.49 -13.84
N GLN A 129 -15.79 -19.46 -14.97
CA GLN A 129 -14.31 -19.40 -15.01
C GLN A 129 -13.80 -17.97 -14.83
N LEU A 130 -12.61 -17.83 -14.24
CA LEU A 130 -11.84 -16.60 -14.36
C LEU A 130 -11.48 -16.37 -15.83
N ALA A 131 -11.63 -15.14 -16.31
CA ALA A 131 -11.30 -14.80 -17.69
C ALA A 131 -9.84 -15.15 -18.03
N ASP A 132 -9.59 -15.46 -19.30
CA ASP A 132 -8.24 -15.67 -19.81
C ASP A 132 -7.37 -14.42 -19.58
N ASP A 133 -6.10 -14.64 -19.24
CA ASP A 133 -5.14 -13.61 -18.89
C ASP A 133 -5.52 -12.70 -17.69
N ALA A 134 -6.62 -13.01 -16.99
CA ALA A 134 -7.01 -12.27 -15.79
C ALA A 134 -5.94 -12.36 -14.70
N THR A 135 -5.66 -11.24 -14.08
CA THR A 135 -4.72 -11.15 -12.95
C THR A 135 -5.10 -12.10 -11.82
N GLY A 136 -6.40 -12.32 -11.60
CA GLY A 136 -6.95 -13.24 -10.61
C GLY A 136 -6.52 -14.70 -10.77
N ARG A 137 -6.00 -15.10 -11.94
CA ARG A 137 -5.42 -16.44 -12.15
C ARG A 137 -4.05 -16.59 -11.50
N ALA A 138 -3.28 -15.52 -11.32
CA ALA A 138 -1.94 -15.53 -10.74
C ALA A 138 -1.92 -15.21 -9.23
N LEU A 139 -2.88 -14.42 -8.75
CA LEU A 139 -3.05 -14.08 -7.33
C LEU A 139 -4.55 -13.97 -7.01
N TYR A 140 -4.91 -13.94 -5.74
CA TYR A 140 -6.30 -13.75 -5.35
C TYR A 140 -6.71 -12.27 -5.48
N LEU A 141 -7.67 -12.00 -6.36
CA LEU A 141 -8.35 -10.72 -6.50
C LEU A 141 -9.85 -10.89 -6.24
N PRO A 142 -10.36 -10.49 -5.08
CA PRO A 142 -11.76 -10.70 -4.70
C PRO A 142 -12.77 -10.18 -5.71
N GLY A 143 -12.54 -8.96 -6.25
CA GLY A 143 -13.40 -8.33 -7.24
C GLY A 143 -13.50 -9.07 -8.59
N GLN A 144 -12.58 -10.01 -8.88
CA GLN A 144 -12.61 -10.84 -10.08
C GLN A 144 -13.27 -12.22 -9.85
N THR A 145 -13.69 -12.55 -8.62
CA THR A 145 -14.47 -13.78 -8.37
C THR A 145 -15.79 -13.70 -9.12
N PRO A 146 -16.07 -14.64 -10.05
CA PRO A 146 -17.29 -14.60 -10.83
C PRO A 146 -18.54 -14.75 -9.95
N VAL A 147 -19.61 -14.04 -10.29
CA VAL A 147 -20.93 -14.15 -9.66
C VAL A 147 -21.95 -14.32 -10.77
N ALA A 148 -22.88 -15.23 -10.64
CA ALA A 148 -23.92 -15.50 -11.64
C ALA A 148 -24.63 -14.22 -12.08
N GLY A 149 -24.59 -13.90 -13.39
CA GLY A 149 -25.17 -12.69 -13.99
C GLY A 149 -24.36 -11.39 -13.74
N ALA A 150 -23.22 -11.49 -13.06
CA ALA A 150 -22.25 -10.39 -12.91
C ALA A 150 -20.83 -10.88 -13.27
N GLY A 151 -20.67 -11.31 -14.52
CA GLY A 151 -19.43 -11.88 -15.06
C GLY A 151 -19.31 -13.39 -14.92
N GLY A 152 -20.24 -14.06 -14.25
CA GLY A 152 -20.28 -15.51 -14.08
C GLY A 152 -21.40 -16.19 -14.88
N SER A 153 -21.19 -17.46 -15.24
CA SER A 153 -22.15 -18.32 -15.95
C SER A 153 -23.25 -18.92 -15.06
N GLY A 154 -23.05 -18.94 -13.75
CA GLY A 154 -23.89 -19.66 -12.79
C GLY A 154 -23.57 -21.15 -12.68
N GLU A 155 -22.51 -21.62 -13.35
CA GLU A 155 -22.07 -23.00 -13.29
C GLU A 155 -20.65 -23.06 -12.68
N ARG A 156 -20.40 -24.11 -11.87
CA ARG A 156 -19.08 -24.33 -11.29
C ARG A 156 -18.03 -24.56 -12.39
N SER A 157 -16.89 -23.91 -12.26
CA SER A 157 -15.79 -24.10 -13.20
C SER A 157 -15.10 -25.45 -13.03
N ASP A 158 -14.41 -25.91 -14.07
CA ASP A 158 -13.37 -26.90 -13.90
C ASP A 158 -12.21 -26.34 -13.05
N VAL A 159 -11.34 -27.25 -12.57
CA VAL A 159 -10.12 -26.85 -11.88
C VAL A 159 -9.13 -26.29 -12.89
N ASP A 160 -8.73 -25.06 -12.66
CA ASP A 160 -7.81 -24.29 -13.50
C ASP A 160 -6.40 -24.30 -12.90
N TYR A 161 -5.43 -24.81 -13.65
CA TYR A 161 -4.03 -24.85 -13.22
C TYR A 161 -3.24 -23.68 -13.78
N ASN A 162 -2.44 -23.05 -12.93
CA ASN A 162 -1.52 -22.01 -13.33
C ASN A 162 -0.18 -22.19 -12.61
N ALA A 163 0.92 -21.94 -13.32
CA ALA A 163 2.25 -21.94 -12.74
C ALA A 163 3.04 -20.75 -13.28
N HIS A 164 3.73 -20.03 -12.40
CA HIS A 164 4.50 -18.86 -12.79
C HIS A 164 5.60 -18.50 -11.80
N ALA A 165 6.55 -17.67 -12.26
CA ALA A 165 7.60 -17.07 -11.45
C ALA A 165 7.51 -15.52 -11.42
N LYS A 166 6.35 -14.94 -11.77
CA LYS A 166 6.13 -13.47 -11.92
C LYS A 166 6.50 -12.68 -10.68
N PHE A 167 6.38 -13.26 -9.49
CA PHE A 167 6.62 -12.57 -8.23
C PHE A 167 8.07 -12.64 -7.76
N SER A 168 8.97 -13.23 -8.57
CA SER A 168 10.41 -13.08 -8.36
C SER A 168 10.79 -11.60 -8.32
N ARG A 169 11.71 -11.24 -7.43
CA ARG A 169 11.96 -9.84 -7.08
C ARG A 169 13.45 -9.56 -7.05
N PHE A 170 13.81 -8.37 -7.50
CA PHE A 170 15.14 -7.81 -7.41
C PHE A 170 15.08 -6.44 -6.78
N ASN A 171 16.03 -6.14 -5.89
CA ASN A 171 16.19 -4.80 -5.33
C ASN A 171 17.66 -4.37 -5.26
N LEU A 172 17.84 -3.04 -5.32
CA LEU A 172 19.10 -2.35 -5.19
C LEU A 172 18.94 -1.22 -4.18
N GLY A 173 19.77 -1.21 -3.16
CA GLY A 173 19.87 -0.13 -2.19
C GLY A 173 21.25 0.54 -2.27
N ILE A 174 21.28 1.86 -2.17
CA ILE A 174 22.50 2.67 -2.08
C ILE A 174 22.34 3.57 -0.87
N ASP A 175 23.23 3.45 0.11
CA ASP A 175 23.24 4.27 1.32
C ASP A 175 24.56 5.00 1.45
N ASN A 176 24.53 6.25 1.89
CA ASN A 176 25.72 7.06 2.22
C ASN A 176 25.52 7.76 3.56
N VAL A 177 26.56 7.79 4.36
CA VAL A 177 26.62 8.59 5.58
C VAL A 177 27.78 9.56 5.45
N SER A 178 27.47 10.86 5.46
CA SER A 178 28.50 11.91 5.37
C SER A 178 29.33 12.00 6.65
N GLN A 179 30.45 12.66 6.60
CA GLN A 179 31.29 12.96 7.78
C GLN A 179 30.56 13.83 8.83
N SER A 180 29.56 14.62 8.41
CA SER A 180 28.70 15.41 9.30
C SER A 180 27.61 14.57 9.96
N GLY A 181 27.46 13.29 9.59
CA GLY A 181 26.41 12.40 10.08
C GLY A 181 25.10 12.46 9.28
N ASP A 182 25.05 13.24 8.19
CA ASP A 182 23.90 13.27 7.30
C ASP A 182 23.79 11.95 6.54
N LYS A 183 22.56 11.45 6.41
CA LYS A 183 22.24 10.18 5.74
C LYS A 183 21.52 10.46 4.45
N ALA A 184 21.98 9.86 3.36
CA ALA A 184 21.30 9.91 2.07
C ALA A 184 21.35 8.54 1.41
N GLY A 185 20.39 8.26 0.54
CA GLY A 185 20.41 7.02 -0.22
C GLY A 185 19.27 6.92 -1.20
N ALA A 186 19.23 5.78 -1.88
CA ALA A 186 18.18 5.44 -2.82
C ALA A 186 17.86 3.94 -2.71
N PHE A 187 16.62 3.60 -3.01
CA PHE A 187 16.15 2.21 -3.06
C PHE A 187 15.32 2.00 -4.31
N PHE A 188 15.59 0.90 -4.99
CA PHE A 188 14.88 0.46 -6.17
C PHE A 188 14.47 -1.00 -6.01
N GLU A 189 13.22 -1.34 -6.35
CA GLU A 189 12.70 -2.71 -6.34
C GLU A 189 11.78 -2.94 -7.51
N MET A 190 11.92 -4.08 -8.17
CA MET A 190 11.07 -4.53 -9.27
C MET A 190 10.68 -6.00 -9.12
N ASP A 191 9.56 -6.39 -9.74
CA ASP A 191 9.16 -7.77 -10.01
C ASP A 191 8.74 -7.92 -11.48
N PHE A 192 8.22 -9.10 -11.86
CA PHE A 192 7.84 -9.41 -13.24
C PHE A 192 6.31 -9.53 -13.40
N PHE A 193 5.58 -8.71 -12.68
CA PHE A 193 4.12 -8.72 -12.71
C PHE A 193 3.50 -7.84 -13.82
N GLY A 194 4.31 -7.10 -14.59
CA GLY A 194 3.87 -6.24 -15.69
C GLY A 194 3.37 -7.02 -16.90
N ASN A 195 2.41 -6.44 -17.61
CA ASN A 195 1.79 -7.06 -18.81
C ASN A 195 2.39 -6.56 -20.14
N ALA A 196 3.37 -5.66 -20.10
CA ALA A 196 3.77 -4.87 -21.27
C ALA A 196 4.50 -5.66 -22.39
N LEU A 197 5.05 -6.84 -22.12
CA LEU A 197 5.97 -7.52 -23.06
C LEU A 197 5.52 -8.91 -23.51
N GLY A 198 4.33 -9.35 -23.17
CA GLY A 198 3.85 -10.66 -23.60
C GLY A 198 3.02 -11.40 -22.56
N ASN A 199 2.75 -12.65 -22.82
CA ASN A 199 1.89 -13.48 -22.02
C ASN A 199 2.41 -14.93 -21.96
N GLN A 200 1.69 -15.78 -21.25
CA GLN A 200 1.98 -17.20 -21.11
C GLN A 200 2.01 -17.96 -22.44
N THR A 201 1.16 -17.55 -23.38
CA THR A 201 1.00 -18.22 -24.69
C THR A 201 2.27 -18.14 -25.53
N ALA A 202 3.01 -17.03 -25.47
CA ALA A 202 4.24 -16.89 -26.27
C ALA A 202 5.41 -17.72 -25.68
N THR A 203 5.98 -17.31 -24.55
CA THR A 203 7.10 -18.00 -23.88
C THR A 203 7.14 -17.68 -22.39
N ASN A 204 6.00 -17.44 -21.75
CA ASN A 204 5.94 -16.89 -20.39
C ASN A 204 6.75 -15.57 -20.23
N THR A 205 6.71 -14.73 -21.23
CA THR A 205 7.38 -13.43 -21.20
C THR A 205 6.54 -12.44 -20.39
N TYR A 206 7.13 -11.86 -19.35
CA TYR A 206 6.47 -10.92 -18.46
C TYR A 206 7.20 -9.59 -18.42
N GLY A 207 6.44 -8.51 -18.31
CA GLY A 207 6.97 -7.16 -18.17
C GLY A 207 7.45 -6.87 -16.75
N VAL A 208 8.46 -6.02 -16.64
CA VAL A 208 8.96 -5.52 -15.35
C VAL A 208 7.97 -4.54 -14.75
N THR A 209 7.69 -4.67 -13.46
CA THR A 209 6.87 -3.74 -12.66
C THR A 209 7.75 -2.99 -11.67
N LEU A 210 7.72 -1.66 -11.71
CA LEU A 210 8.34 -0.83 -10.70
C LEU A 210 7.52 -0.91 -9.41
N ARG A 211 8.15 -1.45 -8.35
CA ARG A 211 7.52 -1.55 -7.04
C ARG A 211 7.87 -0.37 -6.16
N HIS A 212 9.16 -0.17 -5.96
CA HIS A 212 9.71 0.91 -5.18
C HIS A 212 10.81 1.61 -5.97
N ALA A 213 10.80 2.93 -5.97
CA ALA A 213 11.87 3.78 -6.47
C ALA A 213 11.82 5.09 -5.71
N TYR A 214 12.69 5.25 -4.73
CA TYR A 214 12.73 6.45 -3.92
C TYR A 214 14.15 6.78 -3.49
N MET A 215 14.38 8.07 -3.24
CA MET A 215 15.55 8.58 -2.56
C MET A 215 15.19 9.11 -1.18
N TYR A 216 16.16 9.16 -0.29
CA TYR A 216 15.99 9.80 1.01
C TYR A 216 17.22 10.65 1.37
N TRP A 217 16.97 11.65 2.18
CA TRP A 217 17.96 12.49 2.80
C TRP A 217 17.53 12.85 4.22
N ASN A 218 18.26 12.35 5.21
CA ASN A 218 17.90 12.42 6.63
C ASN A 218 16.47 11.93 6.88
N ASN A 219 15.58 12.85 7.22
CA ASN A 219 14.18 12.59 7.56
C ASN A 219 13.24 12.68 6.34
N TRP A 220 13.74 13.10 5.16
CA TRP A 220 12.96 13.27 3.95
C TRP A 220 13.06 12.09 3.00
N MET A 221 11.96 11.79 2.32
CA MET A 221 11.93 10.87 1.19
C MET A 221 11.11 11.46 0.04
N ALA A 222 11.52 11.16 -1.16
CA ALA A 222 10.75 11.43 -2.38
C ALA A 222 10.84 10.23 -3.32
N GLY A 223 9.72 9.87 -3.91
CA GLY A 223 9.61 8.78 -4.87
C GLY A 223 8.44 7.84 -4.60
N GLN A 224 8.43 6.70 -5.28
CA GLN A 224 7.36 5.71 -5.21
C GLN A 224 7.64 4.65 -4.16
N THR A 225 6.73 4.45 -3.23
CA THR A 225 6.74 3.36 -2.25
C THR A 225 5.33 3.10 -1.71
N TRP A 226 5.20 2.22 -0.70
CA TRP A 226 3.93 2.02 -0.01
C TRP A 226 3.34 3.33 0.48
N THR A 227 2.02 3.47 0.31
CA THR A 227 1.28 4.57 0.94
C THR A 227 1.56 4.62 2.43
N ASN A 228 1.50 5.80 2.97
CA ASN A 228 1.60 6.02 4.40
C ASN A 228 0.43 5.47 5.20
N PHE A 229 -0.67 5.33 4.56
CA PHE A 229 -1.86 4.74 5.14
C PHE A 229 -1.72 3.23 5.41
N MET A 230 -0.73 2.55 4.78
CA MET A 230 -0.46 1.12 4.97
C MET A 230 0.53 0.84 6.11
N ASP A 231 0.27 -0.16 6.94
CA ASP A 231 1.25 -0.78 7.83
C ASP A 231 1.77 -2.11 7.27
N ALA A 232 2.91 -2.06 6.59
CA ALA A 232 3.51 -3.26 6.03
C ALA A 232 3.98 -4.27 7.12
N ALA A 233 4.24 -3.81 8.35
CA ALA A 233 4.62 -4.68 9.47
C ALA A 233 3.42 -5.48 10.03
N ALA A 234 2.20 -5.04 9.75
CA ALA A 234 0.98 -5.73 10.14
C ALA A 234 0.61 -6.88 9.20
N LEU A 235 1.24 -7.01 8.01
CA LEU A 235 0.92 -8.07 7.05
C LEU A 235 1.25 -9.46 7.62
N PRO A 236 0.28 -10.42 7.59
CA PRO A 236 0.56 -11.81 7.88
C PRO A 236 1.29 -12.47 6.70
N GLU A 237 2.02 -13.54 6.97
CA GLU A 237 2.71 -14.31 5.94
C GLU A 237 1.72 -15.22 5.18
N ALA A 238 1.71 -15.11 3.84
CA ALA A 238 0.88 -15.88 2.94
C ALA A 238 1.71 -16.43 1.76
N ALA A 239 1.24 -17.51 1.13
CA ALA A 239 1.80 -17.98 -0.14
C ALA A 239 1.35 -17.09 -1.30
N ASP A 240 0.13 -16.58 -1.24
CA ASP A 240 -0.39 -15.59 -2.18
C ASP A 240 0.43 -14.29 -2.16
N PHE A 241 0.42 -13.55 -3.26
CA PHE A 241 1.21 -12.32 -3.42
C PHE A 241 0.86 -11.22 -2.41
N VAL A 242 -0.42 -11.06 -2.08
CA VAL A 242 -0.93 -10.04 -1.16
C VAL A 242 -1.26 -10.65 0.20
N GLY A 243 -1.88 -11.82 0.22
CA GLY A 243 -2.43 -12.46 1.41
C GLY A 243 -3.85 -11.99 1.68
N PRO A 244 -4.13 -11.14 2.71
CA PRO A 244 -5.47 -10.74 3.12
C PRO A 244 -6.08 -9.69 2.18
N THR A 245 -6.16 -9.99 0.88
CA THR A 245 -6.55 -9.03 -0.17
C THR A 245 -7.91 -8.41 0.09
N ASP A 246 -8.85 -9.15 0.69
CA ASP A 246 -10.18 -8.63 1.00
C ASP A 246 -10.17 -7.43 1.94
N GLY A 247 -9.19 -7.31 2.84
CA GLY A 247 -9.25 -6.32 3.92
C GLY A 247 -8.00 -5.45 4.11
N VAL A 248 -6.99 -5.62 3.26
CA VAL A 248 -5.70 -4.96 3.43
C VAL A 248 -5.64 -3.61 2.72
N VAL A 249 -5.03 -2.61 3.36
CA VAL A 249 -4.54 -1.41 2.65
C VAL A 249 -3.30 -1.80 1.85
N PHE A 250 -3.35 -1.68 0.51
CA PHE A 250 -2.28 -2.19 -0.36
C PHE A 250 -2.08 -1.33 -1.61
N VAL A 251 -1.53 -0.14 -1.45
CA VAL A 251 -1.24 0.79 -2.54
C VAL A 251 0.20 1.27 -2.48
N ARG A 252 0.85 1.37 -3.63
CA ARG A 252 2.13 2.06 -3.82
C ARG A 252 1.92 3.24 -4.74
N GLN A 253 2.47 4.39 -4.38
CA GLN A 253 2.36 5.60 -5.18
C GLN A 253 3.52 6.56 -4.92
N ALA A 254 3.73 7.49 -5.87
CA ALA A 254 4.70 8.56 -5.73
C ALA A 254 4.29 9.48 -4.58
N GLN A 255 5.26 9.95 -3.83
CA GLN A 255 5.01 10.75 -2.63
C GLN A 255 6.25 11.52 -2.18
N ILE A 256 6.01 12.55 -1.40
CA ILE A 256 7.00 13.22 -0.58
C ILE A 256 6.61 12.97 0.88
N ARG A 257 7.59 12.55 1.72
CA ARG A 257 7.32 12.10 3.08
C ARG A 257 8.41 12.58 4.05
N TYR A 258 8.00 13.02 5.24
CA TYR A 258 8.90 13.29 6.37
C TYR A 258 8.58 12.39 7.55
N THR A 259 9.60 11.91 8.24
CA THR A 259 9.44 11.01 9.38
C THR A 259 10.32 11.46 10.55
N ASN A 260 9.75 11.54 11.75
CA ASN A 260 10.49 11.80 12.99
C ASN A 260 9.90 10.99 14.15
N GLY A 261 10.67 10.02 14.66
CA GLY A 261 10.19 9.09 15.66
C GLY A 261 9.02 8.22 15.16
N GLY A 262 7.94 8.12 15.92
CA GLY A 262 6.75 7.35 15.54
C GLY A 262 5.79 8.08 14.60
N LEU A 263 5.91 9.39 14.46
CA LEU A 263 5.02 10.21 13.65
C LEU A 263 5.54 10.33 12.22
N SER A 264 4.67 10.18 11.24
CA SER A 264 4.99 10.34 9.84
C SER A 264 3.82 10.91 9.04
N VAL A 265 4.12 11.69 7.99
CA VAL A 265 3.11 12.36 7.16
C VAL A 265 3.57 12.41 5.73
N ALA A 266 2.69 12.17 4.77
CA ALA A 266 3.03 12.18 3.35
C ALA A 266 2.00 12.95 2.51
N LEU A 267 2.49 13.57 1.44
CA LEU A 267 1.71 14.01 0.29
C LEU A 267 1.91 12.97 -0.81
N GLU A 268 0.82 12.36 -1.21
CA GLU A 268 0.83 11.23 -2.13
C GLU A 268 0.08 11.59 -3.43
N ASN A 269 0.44 10.93 -4.53
CA ASN A 269 -0.17 11.18 -5.83
C ASN A 269 -1.68 10.90 -5.80
N PRO A 270 -2.53 11.88 -6.16
CA PRO A 270 -3.97 11.69 -6.15
C PRO A 270 -4.41 10.91 -7.38
N GLU A 271 -5.31 9.98 -7.19
CA GLU A 271 -5.95 9.18 -8.24
C GLU A 271 -7.40 8.91 -7.83
N THR A 272 -8.36 9.22 -8.67
CA THR A 272 -9.78 8.94 -8.43
C THR A 272 -10.21 7.74 -9.25
N THR A 273 -10.73 6.71 -8.59
CA THR A 273 -11.42 5.60 -9.26
C THR A 273 -12.92 5.83 -9.21
N THR A 274 -13.58 5.76 -10.35
CA THR A 274 -15.00 6.10 -10.48
C THR A 274 -15.70 5.09 -11.38
N LEU A 275 -16.93 4.73 -11.00
CA LEU A 275 -17.85 3.99 -11.86
C LEU A 275 -19.03 4.87 -12.24
N THR A 276 -19.53 4.68 -13.46
CA THR A 276 -20.79 5.26 -13.94
C THR A 276 -21.73 4.12 -14.24
N GLY A 277 -22.84 4.05 -13.53
CA GLY A 277 -23.90 3.07 -13.78
C GLY A 277 -24.83 3.53 -14.91
N THR A 278 -25.17 2.62 -15.79
CA THR A 278 -26.15 2.86 -16.85
C THR A 278 -27.15 1.72 -16.89
N ARG A 279 -28.44 2.06 -16.86
CA ARG A 279 -29.52 1.10 -17.01
C ARG A 279 -30.09 1.18 -18.43
N ASN A 280 -30.07 0.08 -19.16
CA ASN A 280 -30.69 0.00 -20.46
C ASN A 280 -32.23 0.18 -20.31
N PRO A 281 -32.85 1.19 -20.93
CA PRO A 281 -34.28 1.47 -20.71
C PRO A 281 -35.20 0.42 -21.33
N VAL A 282 -34.70 -0.41 -22.26
CA VAL A 282 -35.50 -1.44 -22.96
C VAL A 282 -35.39 -2.78 -22.25
N THR A 283 -34.18 -3.20 -21.94
CA THR A 283 -33.92 -4.53 -21.33
C THR A 283 -33.90 -4.50 -19.80
N GLY A 284 -33.76 -3.32 -19.19
CA GLY A 284 -33.56 -3.16 -17.76
C GLY A 284 -32.16 -3.56 -17.27
N ALA A 285 -31.29 -4.02 -18.17
CA ALA A 285 -29.95 -4.48 -17.81
C ALA A 285 -29.07 -3.32 -17.32
N TRP A 286 -28.27 -3.59 -16.28
CA TRP A 286 -27.29 -2.66 -15.75
C TRP A 286 -25.91 -2.93 -16.32
N THR A 287 -25.17 -1.86 -16.58
CA THR A 287 -23.75 -1.88 -16.93
C THR A 287 -23.02 -0.80 -16.15
N ASN A 288 -21.79 -1.09 -15.70
CA ASN A 288 -20.92 -0.12 -15.04
C ASN A 288 -19.69 0.11 -15.89
N ALA A 289 -19.42 1.37 -16.19
CA ALA A 289 -18.24 1.80 -16.94
C ALA A 289 -17.26 2.49 -15.97
N SER A 290 -15.98 2.20 -16.11
CA SER A 290 -14.93 2.90 -15.35
C SER A 290 -14.69 4.29 -15.98
N ALA A 291 -14.63 5.31 -15.14
CA ALA A 291 -14.32 6.71 -15.49
C ALA A 291 -13.23 7.26 -14.56
N ASN A 292 -12.13 6.52 -14.42
CA ASN A 292 -11.02 6.91 -13.54
C ASN A 292 -10.39 8.23 -14.00
N SER A 293 -9.89 9.01 -13.03
CA SER A 293 -9.28 10.31 -13.28
C SER A 293 -8.00 10.49 -12.48
N ASP A 294 -6.97 11.00 -13.14
CA ASP A 294 -5.69 11.45 -12.57
C ASP A 294 -5.63 12.98 -12.37
N ARG A 295 -6.76 13.68 -12.48
CA ARG A 295 -6.87 15.14 -12.48
C ARG A 295 -7.14 15.76 -11.11
N GLY A 296 -6.74 15.09 -10.04
CA GLY A 296 -6.84 15.65 -8.69
C GLY A 296 -6.07 16.97 -8.57
N SER A 297 -6.70 17.99 -8.01
CA SER A 297 -6.06 19.30 -7.78
C SER A 297 -5.25 19.34 -6.49
N LEU A 298 -5.52 18.41 -5.56
CA LEU A 298 -4.87 18.30 -4.25
C LEU A 298 -4.26 16.90 -4.10
N PRO A 299 -3.04 16.79 -3.58
CA PRO A 299 -2.47 15.49 -3.24
C PRO A 299 -3.25 14.83 -2.09
N ASP A 300 -3.24 13.49 -2.06
CA ASP A 300 -3.73 12.73 -0.92
C ASP A 300 -2.82 13.00 0.30
N LEU A 301 -3.41 13.44 1.40
CA LEU A 301 -2.71 13.68 2.66
C LEU A 301 -2.84 12.48 3.58
N THR A 302 -1.73 11.93 4.03
CA THR A 302 -1.71 10.83 5.00
C THR A 302 -0.87 11.18 6.22
N VAL A 303 -1.41 10.91 7.41
CA VAL A 303 -0.72 11.10 8.70
C VAL A 303 -0.74 9.76 9.43
N ARG A 304 0.41 9.35 9.96
CA ARG A 304 0.53 8.10 10.70
C ARG A 304 1.32 8.31 11.99
N TYR A 305 0.93 7.60 13.05
CA TYR A 305 1.72 7.43 14.26
C TYR A 305 1.86 5.94 14.59
N GLY A 306 3.09 5.47 14.81
CA GLY A 306 3.41 4.10 15.14
C GLY A 306 4.11 3.98 16.48
N TRP A 307 3.71 2.96 17.25
CA TRP A 307 4.36 2.52 18.49
C TRP A 307 5.01 1.17 18.27
N LYS A 308 6.11 0.96 18.94
CA LYS A 308 6.86 -0.28 18.89
C LYS A 308 7.44 -0.61 20.26
N GLY A 309 7.45 -1.91 20.58
CA GLY A 309 8.05 -2.46 21.80
C GLY A 309 8.21 -3.98 21.67
N ASP A 310 8.63 -4.63 22.76
CA ASP A 310 8.79 -6.09 22.82
C ASP A 310 7.46 -6.83 22.62
N TRP A 311 6.35 -6.16 22.91
CA TRP A 311 4.99 -6.66 22.68
C TRP A 311 4.60 -6.69 21.20
N GLY A 312 5.38 -6.03 20.31
CA GLY A 312 5.11 -5.93 18.88
C GLY A 312 5.02 -4.50 18.36
N THR A 313 4.09 -4.25 17.45
CA THR A 313 3.86 -2.93 16.83
C THR A 313 2.38 -2.59 16.82
N PHE A 314 2.06 -1.31 16.93
CA PHE A 314 0.73 -0.75 16.72
C PHE A 314 0.86 0.56 15.95
N GLY A 315 -0.02 0.82 15.02
CA GLY A 315 -0.06 2.06 14.26
C GLY A 315 -1.48 2.52 14.00
N VAL A 316 -1.64 3.83 13.93
CA VAL A 316 -2.88 4.49 13.49
C VAL A 316 -2.52 5.44 12.36
N ALA A 317 -3.29 5.45 11.29
CA ALA A 317 -3.11 6.41 10.21
C ALA A 317 -4.44 7.00 9.75
N GLY A 318 -4.40 8.28 9.36
CA GLY A 318 -5.49 9.01 8.73
C GLY A 318 -5.15 9.35 7.29
N LEU A 319 -6.17 9.42 6.46
CA LEU A 319 -6.13 9.81 5.05
C LEU A 319 -7.20 10.87 4.80
N VAL A 320 -6.82 11.96 4.12
CA VAL A 320 -7.76 12.95 3.56
C VAL A 320 -7.39 13.17 2.10
N ARG A 321 -8.38 13.20 1.23
CA ARG A 321 -8.18 13.30 -0.22
C ARG A 321 -9.31 14.06 -0.91
N GLN A 322 -8.99 14.68 -2.04
CA GLN A 322 -9.96 15.15 -3.01
C GLN A 322 -10.16 14.08 -4.07
N LEU A 323 -11.39 13.72 -4.32
CA LEU A 323 -11.78 12.90 -5.45
C LEU A 323 -12.31 13.85 -6.54
N LYS A 324 -11.80 13.73 -7.77
CA LYS A 324 -12.19 14.61 -8.87
C LYS A 324 -12.28 13.84 -10.18
N VAL A 325 -13.34 14.09 -10.91
CA VAL A 325 -13.49 13.71 -12.33
C VAL A 325 -13.59 14.98 -13.14
N ASP A 326 -12.69 15.16 -14.09
CA ASP A 326 -12.66 16.27 -15.03
C ASP A 326 -12.44 15.69 -16.43
N ASN A 327 -13.50 15.54 -17.21
CA ASN A 327 -13.47 14.97 -18.53
C ASN A 327 -14.11 15.95 -19.53
N GLN A 328 -13.28 16.73 -20.21
CA GLN A 328 -13.71 17.74 -21.18
C GLN A 328 -14.48 17.16 -22.38
N VAL A 329 -14.35 15.86 -22.68
CA VAL A 329 -15.06 15.21 -23.79
C VAL A 329 -16.49 14.86 -23.39
N SER A 330 -16.71 14.37 -22.18
CA SER A 330 -18.04 14.06 -21.65
C SER A 330 -18.71 15.24 -20.97
N GLY A 331 -17.96 16.31 -20.65
CA GLY A 331 -18.41 17.47 -19.90
C GLY A 331 -18.54 17.24 -18.39
N ALA A 332 -18.03 16.10 -17.87
CA ALA A 332 -18.02 15.83 -16.44
C ALA A 332 -16.99 16.72 -15.73
N ASP A 333 -17.39 17.46 -14.69
CA ASP A 333 -16.51 18.28 -13.82
C ASP A 333 -17.07 18.28 -12.40
N ALA A 334 -16.81 17.18 -11.67
CA ALA A 334 -17.31 17.02 -10.31
C ALA A 334 -16.17 16.67 -9.35
N ASP A 335 -16.23 17.19 -8.14
CA ASP A 335 -15.28 16.84 -7.08
C ASP A 335 -15.94 16.73 -5.71
N THR A 336 -15.31 15.94 -4.84
CA THR A 336 -15.74 15.76 -3.45
C THR A 336 -14.56 15.47 -2.54
N MET A 337 -14.72 15.75 -1.26
CA MET A 337 -13.72 15.39 -0.25
C MET A 337 -14.03 14.01 0.34
N ALA A 338 -12.98 13.24 0.59
CA ALA A 338 -13.05 11.88 1.07
C ALA A 338 -11.94 11.62 2.11
N GLY A 339 -12.04 10.53 2.84
CA GLY A 339 -11.00 10.17 3.79
C GLY A 339 -11.33 8.98 4.64
N GLY A 340 -10.36 8.53 5.43
CA GLY A 340 -10.52 7.36 6.27
C GLY A 340 -9.45 7.23 7.34
N LEU A 341 -9.66 6.26 8.19
CA LEU A 341 -8.77 5.88 9.28
C LEU A 341 -8.41 4.40 9.17
N THR A 342 -7.18 4.07 9.47
CA THR A 342 -6.72 2.69 9.64
C THR A 342 -5.96 2.53 10.94
N LEU A 343 -6.14 1.40 11.57
CA LEU A 343 -5.32 0.95 12.69
C LEU A 343 -4.85 -0.48 12.43
N GLY A 344 -3.68 -0.82 12.87
CA GLY A 344 -3.14 -2.16 12.66
C GLY A 344 -1.81 -2.36 13.34
N GLY A 345 -1.33 -3.58 13.27
CA GLY A 345 -0.05 -3.95 13.85
C GLY A 345 0.14 -5.44 13.96
N LYS A 346 1.13 -5.81 14.74
CA LYS A 346 1.36 -7.20 15.15
C LYS A 346 1.56 -7.26 16.66
N TRP A 347 0.98 -8.27 17.28
CA TRP A 347 1.15 -8.57 18.69
C TRP A 347 1.94 -9.86 18.84
N VAL A 348 3.07 -9.78 19.56
CA VAL A 348 3.92 -10.92 19.87
C VAL A 348 3.39 -11.59 21.14
N MET A 349 3.01 -12.85 21.04
CA MET A 349 2.42 -13.66 22.12
C MET A 349 3.38 -14.80 22.47
N GLY A 350 4.27 -14.53 23.40
CA GLY A 350 5.33 -15.49 23.77
C GLY A 350 6.38 -15.65 22.66
N GLU A 351 6.99 -16.84 22.56
CA GLU A 351 8.12 -17.11 21.64
C GLU A 351 7.67 -17.67 20.28
N THR A 352 6.47 -18.23 20.20
CA THR A 352 6.01 -19.00 19.03
C THR A 352 4.89 -18.34 18.25
N ASP A 353 4.15 -17.42 18.89
CA ASP A 353 2.90 -16.93 18.33
C ASP A 353 2.94 -15.43 18.04
N THR A 354 2.31 -15.04 16.95
CA THR A 354 2.16 -13.64 16.58
C THR A 354 0.76 -13.43 15.97
N LEU A 355 0.05 -12.42 16.45
CA LEU A 355 -1.21 -11.98 15.85
C LEU A 355 -0.96 -10.74 15.00
N HIS A 356 -1.36 -10.78 13.74
CA HIS A 356 -1.35 -9.68 12.80
C HIS A 356 -2.79 -9.17 12.60
N TYR A 357 -2.99 -7.87 12.56
CA TYR A 357 -4.34 -7.31 12.44
C TYR A 357 -4.34 -5.94 11.79
N GLN A 358 -5.43 -5.63 11.10
CA GLN A 358 -5.72 -4.31 10.55
C GLN A 358 -7.23 -4.11 10.51
N LEU A 359 -7.69 -2.89 10.80
CA LEU A 359 -9.05 -2.41 10.60
C LEU A 359 -8.98 -1.04 9.95
N THR A 360 -9.76 -0.85 8.89
CA THR A 360 -9.78 0.38 8.08
C THR A 360 -11.22 0.74 7.79
N GLY A 361 -11.58 2.02 7.94
CA GLY A 361 -12.91 2.51 7.60
C GLY A 361 -12.84 3.94 7.06
N GLY A 362 -13.76 4.29 6.17
CA GLY A 362 -13.85 5.63 5.60
C GLY A 362 -14.73 5.71 4.36
N GLU A 363 -14.75 6.87 3.75
CA GLU A 363 -15.48 7.21 2.54
C GLU A 363 -14.51 7.52 1.40
N GLY A 364 -14.80 6.99 0.19
CA GLY A 364 -13.98 7.25 -1.00
C GLY A 364 -12.54 6.77 -0.91
N ILE A 365 -12.30 5.63 -0.23
CA ILE A 365 -10.98 5.05 -0.02
C ILE A 365 -10.84 3.63 -0.59
N SER A 366 -11.78 3.20 -1.44
CA SER A 366 -11.82 1.85 -2.01
C SER A 366 -10.55 1.50 -2.79
N ARG A 367 -9.94 2.47 -3.49
CA ARG A 367 -8.66 2.32 -4.19
C ARG A 367 -7.54 1.84 -3.27
N TYR A 368 -7.57 2.22 -2.00
CA TYR A 368 -6.56 1.82 -1.03
C TYR A 368 -6.72 0.39 -0.53
N ILE A 369 -7.91 -0.22 -0.73
CA ILE A 369 -8.24 -1.55 -0.20
C ILE A 369 -8.10 -2.60 -1.30
N GLY A 370 -7.34 -3.66 -1.02
CA GLY A 370 -7.36 -4.93 -1.75
C GLY A 370 -7.07 -4.86 -3.25
N LEU A 371 -6.30 -3.89 -3.73
CA LEU A 371 -6.02 -3.66 -5.16
C LEU A 371 -7.25 -3.16 -5.95
N GLY A 372 -8.12 -2.37 -5.30
CA GLY A 372 -9.28 -1.77 -5.95
C GLY A 372 -10.40 -2.78 -6.22
N ILE A 373 -11.02 -3.29 -5.17
CA ILE A 373 -12.15 -4.25 -5.28
C ILE A 373 -13.38 -3.60 -5.88
N THR A 374 -13.62 -2.32 -5.53
CA THR A 374 -14.63 -1.44 -6.14
C THR A 374 -14.03 -0.04 -6.30
N ALA A 375 -14.78 0.91 -6.91
CA ALA A 375 -14.33 2.28 -7.09
C ALA A 375 -14.49 3.13 -5.83
N ASP A 376 -13.75 4.25 -5.77
CA ASP A 376 -13.86 5.25 -4.70
C ASP A 376 -15.21 5.97 -4.74
N THR A 377 -15.76 6.18 -5.96
CA THR A 377 -16.99 6.95 -6.19
C THR A 377 -17.87 6.35 -7.26
N ALA A 378 -19.15 6.72 -7.20
CA ALA A 378 -20.10 6.64 -8.30
C ALA A 378 -20.28 8.04 -8.91
N TYR A 379 -20.22 8.18 -10.24
CA TYR A 379 -20.53 9.42 -10.95
C TYR A 379 -21.97 9.42 -11.46
N ASP A 380 -22.76 10.37 -10.97
CA ASP A 380 -24.12 10.65 -11.45
C ASP A 380 -24.08 11.68 -12.58
N ALA A 381 -24.15 11.20 -13.83
CA ALA A 381 -24.12 12.06 -15.01
C ALA A 381 -25.35 13.00 -15.13
N ALA A 382 -26.46 12.72 -14.44
CA ALA A 382 -27.65 13.57 -14.48
C ALA A 382 -27.54 14.78 -13.56
N ARG A 383 -26.72 14.67 -12.51
CA ARG A 383 -26.50 15.73 -11.51
C ARG A 383 -25.12 16.38 -11.61
N ASP A 384 -24.21 15.77 -12.40
CA ASP A 384 -22.78 16.11 -12.43
C ASP A 384 -22.17 16.11 -11.03
N ASP A 385 -22.32 14.95 -10.32
CA ASP A 385 -21.95 14.80 -8.92
C ASP A 385 -21.22 13.47 -8.68
N LEU A 386 -20.39 13.45 -7.63
CA LEU A 386 -19.66 12.27 -7.15
C LEU A 386 -20.18 11.81 -5.79
N ALA A 387 -20.82 10.64 -5.76
CA ALA A 387 -21.15 9.97 -4.51
C ALA A 387 -19.98 9.08 -4.05
N THR A 388 -19.52 9.23 -2.82
CA THR A 388 -18.44 8.41 -2.27
C THR A 388 -18.93 7.01 -1.91
N THR A 389 -18.06 6.00 -2.10
CA THR A 389 -18.28 4.63 -1.62
C THR A 389 -17.78 4.51 -0.18
N GLY A 390 -18.68 4.12 0.74
CA GLY A 390 -18.32 3.79 2.11
C GLY A 390 -17.57 2.45 2.18
N VAL A 391 -16.54 2.35 3.03
CA VAL A 391 -15.71 1.14 3.18
C VAL A 391 -15.48 0.81 4.64
N LEU A 392 -15.70 -0.46 5.00
CA LEU A 392 -15.19 -1.05 6.23
C LEU A 392 -14.42 -2.33 5.87
N ALA A 393 -13.13 -2.37 6.16
CA ALA A 393 -12.23 -3.43 5.73
C ALA A 393 -11.27 -3.82 6.85
N GLY A 394 -10.90 -5.11 6.91
CA GLY A 394 -9.91 -5.55 7.90
C GLY A 394 -9.52 -7.00 7.75
N TYR A 395 -8.50 -7.37 8.50
CA TYR A 395 -8.04 -8.75 8.61
C TYR A 395 -7.48 -9.06 9.99
N VAL A 396 -7.46 -10.34 10.29
CA VAL A 396 -6.72 -10.93 11.41
C VAL A 396 -5.96 -12.15 10.90
N GLY A 397 -4.70 -12.28 11.30
CA GLY A 397 -3.84 -13.41 10.95
C GLY A 397 -3.06 -13.89 12.17
N TRP A 398 -3.23 -15.15 12.53
CA TRP A 398 -2.44 -15.81 13.56
C TRP A 398 -1.33 -16.60 12.92
N ARG A 399 -0.10 -16.39 13.38
CA ARG A 399 1.09 -17.15 13.01
C ARG A 399 1.57 -17.95 14.20
N HIS A 400 1.85 -19.25 13.97
CA HIS A 400 2.46 -20.13 14.96
C HIS A 400 3.73 -20.81 14.41
N ALA A 401 4.80 -20.80 15.18
CA ALA A 401 6.05 -21.47 14.84
C ALA A 401 6.15 -22.78 15.66
N PHE A 402 5.93 -23.92 15.01
CA PHE A 402 6.12 -25.25 15.62
C PHE A 402 7.59 -25.52 15.94
N THR A 403 8.46 -25.04 15.06
CA THR A 403 9.92 -25.13 15.19
C THR A 403 10.55 -23.92 14.50
N PRO A 404 11.85 -23.64 14.65
CA PRO A 404 12.51 -22.58 13.86
C PRO A 404 12.42 -22.75 12.35
N LYS A 405 12.06 -23.97 11.86
CA LYS A 405 11.96 -24.29 10.44
C LYS A 405 10.53 -24.51 9.94
N LEU A 406 9.56 -24.74 10.83
CA LEU A 406 8.19 -25.09 10.46
C LEU A 406 7.22 -24.11 11.13
N ARG A 407 6.42 -23.43 10.32
CA ARG A 407 5.44 -22.46 10.77
C ARG A 407 4.14 -22.52 9.97
N THR A 408 3.07 -22.05 10.56
CA THR A 408 1.74 -21.96 9.97
C THR A 408 1.15 -20.58 10.16
N ASN A 409 0.24 -20.19 9.29
CA ASN A 409 -0.60 -19.02 9.47
C ASN A 409 -2.06 -19.37 9.17
N LEU A 410 -2.98 -18.82 9.95
CA LEU A 410 -4.41 -18.83 9.70
C LEU A 410 -4.86 -17.37 9.58
N ILE A 411 -5.47 -17.00 8.45
CA ILE A 411 -5.78 -15.62 8.11
C ILE A 411 -7.24 -15.53 7.69
N TYR A 412 -7.98 -14.57 8.26
CA TYR A 412 -9.31 -14.16 7.81
C TYR A 412 -9.27 -12.69 7.42
N ALA A 413 -9.92 -12.35 6.31
CA ALA A 413 -10.05 -10.98 5.82
C ALA A 413 -11.44 -10.72 5.26
N ARG A 414 -11.92 -9.48 5.41
CA ARG A 414 -13.23 -9.04 4.91
C ARG A 414 -13.22 -7.55 4.58
N SER A 415 -14.01 -7.16 3.58
CA SER A 415 -14.49 -5.78 3.41
C SER A 415 -15.94 -5.75 3.00
N ASP A 416 -16.62 -4.70 3.46
CA ASP A 416 -18.00 -4.34 3.14
C ASP A 416 -17.99 -2.94 2.52
N TYR A 417 -18.83 -2.75 1.49
CA TYR A 417 -18.93 -1.53 0.71
C TYR A 417 -20.36 -1.00 0.74
N ASP A 418 -20.51 0.30 0.97
CA ASP A 418 -21.76 1.02 0.84
C ASP A 418 -21.73 1.80 -0.48
N ASN A 419 -22.28 1.19 -1.52
CA ASN A 419 -22.27 1.72 -2.87
C ASN A 419 -23.48 2.61 -3.12
N ASP A 420 -23.31 3.68 -3.91
CA ASP A 420 -24.44 4.48 -4.36
C ASP A 420 -25.37 3.69 -5.29
N GLY A 421 -26.67 3.87 -5.12
CA GLY A 421 -27.70 3.16 -5.88
C GLY A 421 -27.69 3.42 -7.39
N THR A 422 -27.02 4.48 -7.86
CA THR A 422 -26.82 4.77 -9.29
C THR A 422 -25.96 3.73 -10.00
N LEU A 423 -25.17 2.94 -9.27
CA LEU A 423 -24.38 1.84 -9.83
C LEU A 423 -25.22 0.55 -10.08
N GLY A 424 -26.43 0.48 -9.51
CA GLY A 424 -27.30 -0.67 -9.66
C GLY A 424 -26.80 -1.93 -8.92
N PRO A 425 -27.45 -3.09 -9.18
CA PRO A 425 -27.33 -4.25 -8.31
C PRO A 425 -26.10 -5.13 -8.56
N LEU A 426 -25.25 -4.85 -9.55
CA LEU A 426 -24.17 -5.76 -9.99
C LEU A 426 -22.79 -5.41 -9.43
N VAL A 427 -22.67 -4.33 -8.63
CA VAL A 427 -21.42 -3.94 -7.99
C VAL A 427 -21.15 -4.81 -6.75
N THR A 428 -19.88 -4.90 -6.35
CA THR A 428 -19.48 -5.65 -5.18
C THR A 428 -19.94 -4.95 -3.90
N ARG A 429 -20.73 -5.67 -3.09
CA ARG A 429 -21.18 -5.26 -1.76
C ARG A 429 -20.23 -5.71 -0.67
N SER A 430 -19.74 -6.94 -0.75
CA SER A 430 -18.78 -7.44 0.22
C SER A 430 -17.89 -8.52 -0.38
N VAL A 431 -16.70 -8.67 0.20
CA VAL A 431 -15.79 -9.79 -0.06
C VAL A 431 -15.23 -10.30 1.26
N GLN A 432 -14.94 -11.60 1.31
CA GLN A 432 -14.27 -12.21 2.45
C GLN A 432 -13.48 -13.44 2.03
N SER A 433 -12.40 -13.72 2.74
CA SER A 433 -11.66 -14.97 2.56
C SER A 433 -11.09 -15.49 3.87
N ILE A 434 -10.92 -16.81 3.90
CA ILE A 434 -10.14 -17.52 4.91
C ILE A 434 -9.05 -18.31 4.22
N ARG A 435 -7.85 -18.33 4.81
CA ARG A 435 -6.73 -19.10 4.31
C ARG A 435 -5.89 -19.69 5.44
N GLY A 436 -5.37 -20.88 5.20
CA GLY A 436 -4.43 -21.56 6.08
C GLY A 436 -3.23 -22.02 5.30
N ASN A 437 -2.04 -21.81 5.83
CA ASN A 437 -0.80 -22.22 5.16
C ASN A 437 0.18 -22.90 6.09
N VAL A 438 1.14 -23.60 5.50
CA VAL A 438 2.30 -24.17 6.19
C VAL A 438 3.53 -23.83 5.38
N PHE A 439 4.58 -23.33 6.06
CA PHE A 439 5.88 -23.06 5.48
C PHE A 439 6.97 -23.88 6.16
N TYR A 440 7.85 -24.44 5.36
CA TYR A 440 9.05 -25.14 5.79
C TYR A 440 10.29 -24.47 5.23
N THR A 441 11.26 -24.18 6.09
CA THR A 441 12.56 -23.57 5.76
C THR A 441 13.66 -24.62 5.95
N PRO A 442 13.93 -25.50 4.95
CA PRO A 442 14.91 -26.58 5.06
C PRO A 442 16.31 -26.07 5.39
N MET A 443 16.67 -24.95 4.79
CA MET A 443 17.93 -24.24 5.02
C MET A 443 17.71 -22.72 4.96
N PRO A 444 18.60 -21.91 5.53
CA PRO A 444 18.48 -20.44 5.45
C PRO A 444 18.22 -19.96 4.04
N LYS A 445 17.29 -18.99 3.88
CA LYS A 445 16.90 -18.37 2.62
C LYS A 445 16.07 -19.22 1.65
N VAL A 446 15.79 -20.49 1.97
CA VAL A 446 14.91 -21.34 1.17
C VAL A 446 13.62 -21.59 1.93
N ASP A 447 12.49 -21.17 1.37
CA ASP A 447 11.16 -21.48 1.87
C ASP A 447 10.39 -22.33 0.87
N VAL A 448 9.67 -23.33 1.37
CA VAL A 448 8.68 -24.11 0.64
C VAL A 448 7.38 -24.02 1.40
N GLY A 449 6.27 -23.75 0.72
CA GLY A 449 4.98 -23.55 1.38
C GLY A 449 3.81 -24.11 0.59
N ALA A 450 2.74 -24.41 1.32
CA ALA A 450 1.43 -24.75 0.77
C ALA A 450 0.36 -23.91 1.47
N GLU A 451 -0.62 -23.43 0.72
CA GLU A 451 -1.75 -22.63 1.20
C GLU A 451 -3.06 -23.14 0.61
N LEU A 452 -4.08 -23.21 1.46
CA LEU A 452 -5.46 -23.42 1.06
C LEU A 452 -6.21 -22.12 1.31
N MET A 453 -7.02 -21.67 0.34
CA MET A 453 -7.82 -20.47 0.44
C MET A 453 -9.24 -20.73 -0.06
N TYR A 454 -10.21 -20.15 0.66
CA TYR A 454 -11.61 -20.05 0.25
C TYR A 454 -12.05 -18.59 0.36
N GLY A 455 -12.64 -18.05 -0.71
CA GLY A 455 -13.14 -16.68 -0.77
C GLY A 455 -14.57 -16.60 -1.29
N VAL A 456 -15.30 -15.57 -0.87
CA VAL A 456 -16.66 -15.29 -1.30
C VAL A 456 -16.79 -13.82 -1.66
N ARG A 457 -17.41 -13.54 -2.80
CA ARG A 457 -17.85 -12.22 -3.24
C ARG A 457 -19.35 -12.16 -3.27
N GLU A 458 -19.93 -11.11 -2.68
CA GLU A 458 -21.37 -10.77 -2.73
C GLU A 458 -21.56 -9.46 -3.48
N ILE A 459 -22.58 -9.39 -4.32
CA ILE A 459 -22.99 -8.16 -5.03
C ILE A 459 -24.27 -7.58 -4.41
N GLU A 460 -24.64 -6.36 -4.79
CA GLU A 460 -25.73 -5.59 -4.14
C GLU A 460 -27.09 -6.29 -4.16
N ASP A 461 -27.38 -7.13 -5.14
CA ASP A 461 -28.65 -7.89 -5.18
C ASP A 461 -28.62 -9.16 -4.31
N GLY A 462 -27.55 -9.41 -3.57
CA GLY A 462 -27.39 -10.52 -2.63
C GLY A 462 -26.88 -11.82 -3.24
N ARG A 463 -26.66 -11.89 -4.57
CA ARG A 463 -26.01 -13.05 -5.19
C ARG A 463 -24.56 -13.14 -4.76
N LYS A 464 -24.07 -14.38 -4.67
CA LYS A 464 -22.71 -14.68 -4.22
C LYS A 464 -22.00 -15.57 -5.23
N GLY A 465 -20.71 -15.38 -5.37
CA GLY A 465 -19.81 -16.29 -6.05
C GLY A 465 -18.67 -16.66 -5.12
N ASP A 466 -18.15 -17.85 -5.27
CA ASP A 466 -17.06 -18.36 -4.46
C ASP A 466 -15.84 -18.78 -5.29
N ILE A 467 -14.71 -18.85 -4.63
CA ILE A 467 -13.43 -19.30 -5.17
C ILE A 467 -12.68 -20.13 -4.15
N SER A 468 -12.20 -21.29 -4.58
CA SER A 468 -11.30 -22.16 -3.82
C SER A 468 -9.94 -22.24 -4.52
N ARG A 469 -8.85 -22.17 -3.76
CA ARG A 469 -7.50 -22.23 -4.32
C ARG A 469 -6.57 -23.06 -3.44
N VAL A 470 -5.80 -23.90 -4.09
CA VAL A 470 -4.61 -24.55 -3.52
C VAL A 470 -3.41 -23.91 -4.18
N GLN A 471 -2.43 -23.49 -3.38
CA GLN A 471 -1.19 -22.90 -3.88
C GLN A 471 0.01 -23.56 -3.23
N PHE A 472 0.98 -23.98 -4.05
CA PHE A 472 2.30 -24.35 -3.62
C PHE A 472 3.28 -23.27 -4.04
N THR A 473 4.24 -22.95 -3.17
CA THR A 473 5.24 -21.94 -3.42
C THR A 473 6.63 -22.41 -3.02
N THR A 474 7.62 -22.03 -3.81
CA THR A 474 9.02 -22.16 -3.46
C THR A 474 9.70 -20.80 -3.59
N LYS A 475 10.56 -20.47 -2.64
CA LYS A 475 11.25 -19.17 -2.63
C LYS A 475 12.70 -19.34 -2.18
N TYR A 476 13.63 -18.76 -2.95
CA TYR A 476 15.03 -18.59 -2.57
C TYR A 476 15.36 -17.11 -2.49
N SER A 477 15.75 -16.64 -1.32
CA SER A 477 16.15 -15.24 -1.07
C SER A 477 17.69 -15.10 -1.11
N PHE A 478 18.21 -13.99 -1.64
CA PHE A 478 19.65 -13.74 -1.77
C PHE A 478 20.05 -12.35 -1.29
#